data_1dd7700c1bd965dee7119f7010ff5b94
#
_entry.id   1dd7700c1bd965dee7119f7010ff5b94
#
_cell.length_a   1.000
_cell.length_b   1.000
_cell.length_c   1.000
_cell.angle_alpha   90.00
_cell.angle_beta   90.00
_cell.angle_gamma   90.00
#
_symmetry.space_group_name_H-M   'P 1'
#
loop_
_entity.id
_entity.type
_entity.pdbx_description
1 polymer ?
#
loop_
_entity_poly.entity_id
_entity_poly.type
_entity_poly.pdbx_seq_one_letter_code
_entity_poly.pdbx_strand_id
1 'polypeptide(L)'
;MSTIHLHHTTTLTPEQYIAGLTDFGPGRSKLFGNSTDDYMKVHSLGRTQADVTEGSRGIWERLHYDWSDPNHVVLKTADSNTWGAASGHTYNFTRRPDGKTDIDVVVVREGKNLKGWILGLVVGTIGKSVLEKAFVNSVNAIEARSAAARGMAAGTS
;
A
#
# COMPACT_ATOMS: atom_id res chain seq x y z
N MET A 1 19.93 0.70 4.58
CA MET A 1 18.75 1.01 3.75
C MET A 1 18.51 -0.15 2.79
N SER A 2 17.26 -0.61 2.70
CA SER A 2 16.89 -1.70 1.80
C SER A 2 15.90 -1.19 0.76
N THR A 3 16.07 -1.63 -0.49
CA THR A 3 15.18 -1.32 -1.60
C THR A 3 14.68 -2.64 -2.20
N ILE A 4 13.36 -2.80 -2.29
CA ILE A 4 12.72 -4.01 -2.79
C ILE A 4 11.81 -3.64 -3.94
N HIS A 5 11.89 -4.41 -5.03
CA HIS A 5 11.04 -4.27 -6.21
C HIS A 5 10.04 -5.43 -6.24
N LEU A 6 8.76 -5.07 -6.36
CA LEU A 6 7.65 -6.01 -6.46
C LEU A 6 6.91 -5.79 -7.77
N HIS A 7 6.38 -6.85 -8.36
CA HIS A 7 5.60 -6.78 -9.58
C HIS A 7 4.40 -7.72 -9.51
N HIS A 8 3.25 -7.28 -10.01
CA HIS A 8 2.08 -8.13 -10.17
C HIS A 8 1.18 -7.58 -11.28
N THR A 9 0.58 -8.49 -12.04
CA THR A 9 -0.43 -8.15 -13.05
C THR A 9 -1.81 -8.39 -12.48
N THR A 10 -2.72 -7.43 -12.63
CA THR A 10 -4.06 -7.48 -12.07
C THR A 10 -5.12 -7.14 -13.11
N THR A 11 -6.34 -7.60 -12.89
CA THR A 11 -7.52 -7.22 -13.67
C THR A 11 -8.08 -5.84 -13.28
N LEU A 12 -7.58 -5.26 -12.17
CA LEU A 12 -7.98 -3.93 -11.72
C LEU A 12 -7.45 -2.84 -12.65
N THR A 13 -8.21 -1.76 -12.81
CA THR A 13 -7.66 -0.52 -13.33
C THR A 13 -6.80 0.16 -12.26
N PRO A 14 -5.87 1.06 -12.62
CA PRO A 14 -5.14 1.85 -11.63
C PRO A 14 -6.07 2.56 -10.64
N GLU A 15 -7.17 3.13 -11.12
CA GLU A 15 -8.15 3.84 -10.29
C GLU A 15 -8.81 2.91 -9.26
N GLN A 16 -9.12 1.67 -9.65
CA GLN A 16 -9.69 0.68 -8.73
C GLN A 16 -8.70 0.28 -7.65
N TYR A 17 -7.44 0.09 -8.00
CA TYR A 17 -6.39 -0.19 -7.02
C TYR A 17 -6.19 0.99 -6.07
N ILE A 18 -6.11 2.21 -6.61
CA ILE A 18 -5.96 3.44 -5.82
C ILE A 18 -7.14 3.62 -4.87
N ALA A 19 -8.37 3.31 -5.31
CA ALA A 19 -9.54 3.37 -4.44
C ALA A 19 -9.42 2.44 -3.21
N GLY A 20 -8.86 1.25 -3.39
CA GLY A 20 -8.54 0.35 -2.28
C GLY A 20 -7.40 0.85 -1.41
N LEU A 21 -6.32 1.31 -2.04
CA LEU A 21 -5.14 1.83 -1.35
C LEU A 21 -5.46 3.06 -0.49
N THR A 22 -6.37 3.90 -0.92
CA THR A 22 -6.77 5.14 -0.26
C THR A 22 -8.06 5.04 0.54
N ASP A 23 -8.57 3.85 0.76
CA ASP A 23 -9.65 3.59 1.68
C ASP A 23 -9.09 3.44 3.11
N PHE A 24 -9.18 4.50 3.88
CA PHE A 24 -8.70 4.58 5.27
C PHE A 24 -9.79 4.28 6.30
N GLY A 25 -10.93 3.82 5.86
CA GLY A 25 -12.07 3.48 6.71
C GLY A 25 -11.89 2.18 7.51
N PRO A 26 -12.85 1.84 8.38
CA PRO A 26 -12.82 0.62 9.17
C PRO A 26 -12.68 -0.64 8.32
N GLY A 27 -11.91 -1.61 8.81
CA GLY A 27 -11.68 -2.86 8.12
C GLY A 27 -10.55 -2.83 7.09
N ARG A 28 -9.72 -1.79 7.11
CA ARG A 28 -8.57 -1.67 6.21
C ARG A 28 -7.63 -2.87 6.27
N SER A 29 -7.49 -3.52 7.43
CA SER A 29 -6.65 -4.70 7.59
C SER A 29 -7.08 -5.90 6.72
N LYS A 30 -8.31 -5.90 6.22
CA LYS A 30 -8.78 -6.89 5.23
C LYS A 30 -8.14 -6.70 3.86
N LEU A 31 -7.70 -5.47 3.56
CA LEU A 31 -6.99 -5.14 2.32
C LEU A 31 -5.48 -5.10 2.54
N PHE A 32 -5.04 -4.49 3.61
CA PHE A 32 -3.63 -4.32 3.98
C PHE A 32 -3.44 -4.79 5.43
N GLY A 33 -2.93 -6.02 5.59
CA GLY A 33 -2.88 -6.70 6.87
C GLY A 33 -2.03 -6.02 7.96
N ASN A 34 -1.13 -5.12 7.58
CA ASN A 34 -0.31 -4.34 8.50
C ASN A 34 -0.90 -2.96 8.84
N SER A 35 -2.14 -2.71 8.46
CA SER A 35 -2.84 -1.46 8.75
C SER A 35 -4.14 -1.77 9.50
N THR A 36 -4.06 -1.79 10.83
CA THR A 36 -5.19 -2.12 11.70
C THR A 36 -5.94 -0.87 12.17
N ASP A 37 -7.22 -1.03 12.49
CA ASP A 37 -8.11 0.10 12.80
C ASP A 37 -7.66 0.89 14.04
N ASP A 38 -7.07 0.22 15.03
CA ASP A 38 -6.58 0.84 16.26
C ASP A 38 -5.37 1.76 16.06
N TYR A 39 -4.63 1.60 14.95
CA TYR A 39 -3.52 2.49 14.57
C TYR A 39 -3.93 3.59 13.60
N MET A 40 -5.06 3.42 12.89
CA MET A 40 -5.45 4.34 11.83
C MET A 40 -5.84 5.71 12.36
N LYS A 41 -5.17 6.74 11.85
CA LYS A 41 -5.52 8.13 12.09
C LYS A 41 -5.38 8.93 10.80
N VAL A 42 -6.47 9.48 10.32
CA VAL A 42 -6.47 10.37 9.16
C VAL A 42 -6.25 11.80 9.65
N HIS A 43 -5.08 12.36 9.31
CA HIS A 43 -4.74 13.75 9.66
C HIS A 43 -5.31 14.74 8.66
N SER A 44 -5.26 14.39 7.37
CA SER A 44 -5.88 15.15 6.29
C SER A 44 -6.23 14.21 5.13
N LEU A 45 -7.29 14.51 4.42
CA LEU A 45 -7.73 13.76 3.25
C LEU A 45 -8.24 14.75 2.19
N GLY A 46 -7.51 14.80 1.07
CA GLY A 46 -7.88 15.58 -0.10
C GLY A 46 -8.30 14.68 -1.27
N ARG A 47 -8.47 15.26 -2.43
CA ARG A 47 -8.86 14.54 -3.65
C ARG A 47 -7.76 13.65 -4.19
N THR A 48 -6.50 14.08 -4.04
CA THR A 48 -5.32 13.43 -4.63
C THR A 48 -4.18 13.24 -3.64
N GLN A 49 -4.37 13.63 -2.39
CA GLN A 49 -3.37 13.53 -1.33
C GLN A 49 -4.02 13.21 0.01
N ALA A 50 -3.30 12.54 0.86
CA ALA A 50 -3.71 12.28 2.24
C ALA A 50 -2.48 12.21 3.15
N ASP A 51 -2.72 12.48 4.44
CA ASP A 51 -1.73 12.35 5.49
C ASP A 51 -2.35 11.48 6.57
N VAL A 52 -1.82 10.28 6.77
CA VAL A 52 -2.40 9.29 7.67
C VAL A 52 -1.31 8.62 8.50
N THR A 53 -1.67 8.18 9.72
CA THR A 53 -0.88 7.27 10.52
C THR A 53 -1.49 5.89 10.42
N GLU A 54 -0.67 4.90 10.09
CA GLU A 54 -1.04 3.49 9.98
C GLU A 54 -0.06 2.65 10.78
N GLY A 55 -0.44 1.44 11.09
CA GLY A 55 0.46 0.50 11.72
C GLY A 55 -0.23 -0.73 12.28
N SER A 56 0.57 -1.58 12.90
CA SER A 56 0.15 -2.78 13.61
C SER A 56 1.29 -3.28 14.49
N ARG A 57 0.96 -4.05 15.51
CA ARG A 57 1.94 -4.81 16.33
C ARG A 57 3.08 -3.94 16.90
N GLY A 58 2.77 -2.72 17.34
CA GLY A 58 3.74 -1.82 17.95
C GLY A 58 4.59 -1.02 16.97
N ILE A 59 4.35 -1.15 15.68
CA ILE A 59 5.01 -0.34 14.64
C ILE A 59 3.98 0.59 14.03
N TRP A 60 4.26 1.86 14.01
CA TRP A 60 3.41 2.85 13.35
C TRP A 60 4.25 3.73 12.42
N GLU A 61 3.59 4.24 11.40
CA GLU A 61 4.19 5.11 10.38
C GLU A 61 3.17 6.16 9.96
N ARG A 62 3.59 7.41 9.95
CA ARG A 62 2.83 8.50 9.36
C ARG A 62 3.29 8.66 7.92
N LEU A 63 2.35 8.52 7.00
CA LEU A 63 2.59 8.50 5.56
C LEU A 63 1.88 9.67 4.89
N HIS A 64 2.60 10.32 3.99
CA HIS A 64 1.99 11.22 3.02
C HIS A 64 1.75 10.46 1.72
N TYR A 65 0.49 10.36 1.33
CA TYR A 65 0.02 9.73 0.11
C TYR A 65 -0.17 10.80 -0.97
N ASP A 66 0.33 10.55 -2.16
CA ASP A 66 0.08 11.39 -3.34
C ASP A 66 -0.30 10.50 -4.53
N TRP A 67 -1.53 10.64 -5.02
CA TRP A 67 -2.05 9.96 -6.21
C TRP A 67 -2.57 10.95 -7.25
N SER A 68 -1.99 12.16 -7.28
CA SER A 68 -2.30 13.19 -8.29
C SER A 68 -2.01 12.72 -9.71
N ASP A 69 -1.02 11.85 -9.90
CA ASP A 69 -0.80 11.07 -11.11
C ASP A 69 -1.36 9.65 -10.90
N PRO A 70 -2.44 9.24 -11.59
CA PRO A 70 -3.04 7.93 -11.40
C PRO A 70 -2.16 6.77 -11.88
N ASN A 71 -1.09 7.05 -12.61
CA ASN A 71 -0.13 6.03 -13.03
C ASN A 71 1.12 5.98 -12.15
N HIS A 72 1.26 6.91 -11.22
CA HIS A 72 2.43 7.03 -10.35
C HIS A 72 2.02 7.53 -8.96
N VAL A 73 1.89 6.60 -8.02
CA VAL A 73 1.46 6.89 -6.65
C VAL A 73 2.65 6.81 -5.71
N VAL A 74 2.81 7.80 -4.86
CA VAL A 74 3.92 7.88 -3.90
C VAL A 74 3.38 7.93 -2.47
N LEU A 75 3.92 7.06 -1.63
CA LEU A 75 3.71 7.06 -0.18
C LEU A 75 5.07 7.36 0.47
N LYS A 76 5.17 8.49 1.12
CA LYS A 76 6.43 8.92 1.75
C LYS A 76 6.28 8.94 3.27
N THR A 77 7.25 8.36 3.96
CA THR A 77 7.30 8.39 5.41
C THR A 77 7.56 9.82 5.91
N ALA A 78 6.62 10.37 6.65
CA ALA A 78 6.75 11.67 7.31
C ALA A 78 7.29 11.51 8.73
N ASP A 79 6.82 10.48 9.44
CA ASP A 79 7.30 10.11 10.78
C ASP A 79 7.01 8.63 11.06
N SER A 80 7.75 8.04 11.98
CA SER A 80 7.58 6.64 12.40
C SER A 80 8.36 6.37 13.67
N ASN A 81 7.92 5.38 14.45
CA ASN A 81 8.74 4.86 15.56
C ASN A 81 9.82 3.87 15.11
N THR A 82 9.88 3.53 13.83
CA THR A 82 10.76 2.48 13.30
C THR A 82 11.53 2.91 12.07
N TRP A 83 10.89 3.65 11.17
CA TRP A 83 11.40 3.97 9.84
C TRP A 83 11.83 5.43 9.72
N GLY A 84 12.92 5.67 8.99
CA GLY A 84 13.42 7.00 8.70
C GLY A 84 12.75 7.64 7.47
N ALA A 85 13.04 8.91 7.26
CA ALA A 85 12.41 9.74 6.23
C ALA A 85 12.71 9.34 4.77
N ALA A 86 13.73 8.51 4.54
CA ALA A 86 14.00 7.95 3.21
C ALA A 86 13.06 6.79 2.86
N SER A 87 12.31 6.28 3.84
CA SER A 87 11.38 5.16 3.65
C SER A 87 10.13 5.59 2.90
N GLY A 88 9.53 4.64 2.22
CA GLY A 88 8.28 4.85 1.50
C GLY A 88 8.02 3.80 0.43
N HIS A 89 6.95 4.01 -0.30
CA HIS A 89 6.52 3.15 -1.40
C HIS A 89 6.26 3.99 -2.64
N THR A 90 6.60 3.45 -3.80
CA THR A 90 6.23 4.05 -5.08
C THR A 90 5.55 2.98 -5.92
N TYR A 91 4.34 3.29 -6.41
CA TYR A 91 3.56 2.41 -7.27
C TYR A 91 3.56 2.99 -8.67
N ASN A 92 3.96 2.19 -9.66
CA ASN A 92 3.87 2.54 -11.09
C ASN A 92 2.88 1.60 -11.75
N PHE A 93 1.88 2.15 -12.44
CA PHE A 93 0.85 1.39 -13.12
C PHE A 93 1.03 1.51 -14.63
N THR A 94 1.03 0.39 -15.32
CA THR A 94 1.05 0.32 -16.78
C THR A 94 -0.18 -0.43 -17.27
N ARG A 95 -1.03 0.26 -18.04
CA ARG A 95 -2.21 -0.36 -18.65
C ARG A 95 -1.76 -1.19 -19.84
N ARG A 96 -2.21 -2.44 -19.89
CA ARG A 96 -1.87 -3.37 -20.96
C ARG A 96 -2.93 -3.33 -22.06
N PRO A 97 -2.56 -3.71 -23.31
CA PRO A 97 -3.54 -3.85 -24.40
C PRO A 97 -4.66 -4.86 -24.14
N ASP A 98 -4.40 -5.87 -23.28
CA ASP A 98 -5.39 -6.89 -22.87
C ASP A 98 -6.38 -6.40 -21.81
N GLY A 99 -6.31 -5.13 -21.40
CA GLY A 99 -7.17 -4.54 -20.38
C GLY A 99 -6.71 -4.74 -18.95
N LYS A 100 -5.65 -5.53 -18.73
CA LYS A 100 -5.02 -5.69 -17.42
C LYS A 100 -4.07 -4.54 -17.10
N THR A 101 -3.65 -4.48 -15.86
CA THR A 101 -2.68 -3.48 -15.37
C THR A 101 -1.48 -4.18 -14.76
N ASP A 102 -0.28 -3.78 -15.16
CA ASP A 102 0.95 -4.13 -14.46
C ASP A 102 1.18 -3.14 -13.34
N ILE A 103 1.42 -3.65 -12.13
CA ILE A 103 1.75 -2.86 -10.95
C ILE A 103 3.20 -3.16 -10.57
N ASP A 104 4.04 -2.14 -10.63
CA ASP A 104 5.43 -2.19 -10.18
C ASP A 104 5.57 -1.35 -8.94
N VAL A 105 6.04 -1.96 -7.84
CA VAL A 105 6.19 -1.29 -6.55
C VAL A 105 7.65 -1.27 -6.14
N VAL A 106 8.13 -0.11 -5.75
CA VAL A 106 9.43 0.05 -5.10
C VAL A 106 9.19 0.37 -3.63
N VAL A 107 9.70 -0.48 -2.75
CA VAL A 107 9.64 -0.30 -1.30
C VAL A 107 11.02 0.06 -0.80
N VAL A 108 11.16 1.21 -0.14
CA VAL A 108 12.39 1.64 0.49
C VAL A 108 12.20 1.61 2.01
N ARG A 109 13.13 0.98 2.72
CA ARG A 109 13.14 0.93 4.17
C ARG A 109 14.50 1.38 4.72
N GLU A 110 14.48 2.48 5.46
CA GLU A 110 15.60 3.00 6.23
C GLU A 110 15.28 2.85 7.72
N GLY A 111 16.17 2.23 8.48
CA GLY A 111 15.98 2.10 9.92
C GLY A 111 16.25 3.43 10.63
N LYS A 112 15.32 3.86 11.49
CA LYS A 112 15.45 5.09 12.27
C LYS A 112 16.27 4.89 13.55
N ASN A 113 16.25 3.67 14.09
CA ASN A 113 16.89 3.27 15.35
C ASN A 113 17.40 1.85 15.25
N LEU A 114 17.95 1.29 16.34
CA LEU A 114 18.46 -0.08 16.33
C LEU A 114 17.40 -1.10 15.92
N LYS A 115 16.17 -0.97 16.43
CA LYS A 115 15.05 -1.84 16.06
C LYS A 115 14.75 -1.75 14.56
N GLY A 116 14.66 -0.54 14.03
CA GLY A 116 14.43 -0.31 12.61
C GLY A 116 15.60 -0.80 11.75
N TRP A 117 16.83 -0.65 12.20
CA TRP A 117 18.00 -1.16 11.50
C TRP A 117 18.00 -2.68 11.39
N ILE A 118 17.69 -3.39 12.50
CA ILE A 118 17.56 -4.86 12.52
C ILE A 118 16.42 -5.31 11.58
N LEU A 119 15.25 -4.67 11.67
CA LEU A 119 14.12 -4.97 10.78
C LEU A 119 14.45 -4.69 9.31
N GLY A 120 15.20 -3.64 9.03
CA GLY A 120 15.69 -3.31 7.69
C GLY A 120 16.60 -4.40 7.12
N LEU A 121 17.47 -5.01 7.95
CA LEU A 121 18.29 -6.15 7.56
C LEU A 121 17.42 -7.37 7.24
N VAL A 122 16.42 -7.67 8.06
CA VAL A 122 15.48 -8.78 7.82
C VAL A 122 14.72 -8.55 6.52
N VAL A 123 14.21 -7.34 6.29
CA VAL A 123 13.54 -6.97 5.04
C VAL A 123 14.48 -7.15 3.84
N GLY A 124 15.75 -6.77 3.97
CA GLY A 124 16.74 -6.92 2.90
C GLY A 124 17.16 -8.36 2.58
N THR A 125 17.00 -9.29 3.53
CA THR A 125 17.42 -10.70 3.37
C THR A 125 16.30 -11.66 3.03
N ILE A 126 15.21 -11.68 3.80
CA ILE A 126 14.06 -12.59 3.62
C ILE A 126 12.76 -11.83 3.33
N GLY A 127 12.76 -10.52 3.52
CA GLY A 127 11.55 -9.70 3.46
C GLY A 127 10.92 -9.60 2.07
N LYS A 128 11.71 -9.84 0.99
CA LYS A 128 11.16 -9.79 -0.37
C LYS A 128 10.02 -10.79 -0.53
N SER A 129 10.21 -12.06 -0.14
CA SER A 129 9.16 -13.08 -0.21
C SER A 129 7.93 -12.71 0.63
N VAL A 130 8.14 -12.18 1.84
CA VAL A 130 7.07 -11.76 2.74
C VAL A 130 6.30 -10.58 2.15
N LEU A 131 7.01 -9.60 1.61
CA LEU A 131 6.39 -8.43 0.98
C LEU A 131 5.67 -8.77 -0.32
N GLU A 132 6.23 -9.67 -1.14
CA GLU A 132 5.56 -10.19 -2.34
C GLU A 132 4.23 -10.85 -1.99
N LYS A 133 4.24 -11.72 -0.99
CA LYS A 133 3.03 -12.41 -0.52
C LYS A 133 2.00 -11.41 0.01
N ALA A 134 2.41 -10.46 0.82
CA ALA A 134 1.53 -9.42 1.35
C ALA A 134 0.95 -8.55 0.21
N PHE A 135 1.76 -8.20 -0.76
CA PHE A 135 1.34 -7.42 -1.93
C PHE A 135 0.31 -8.19 -2.77
N VAL A 136 0.58 -9.44 -3.10
CA VAL A 136 -0.36 -10.29 -3.85
C VAL A 136 -1.67 -10.46 -3.08
N ASN A 137 -1.61 -10.68 -1.77
CA ASN A 137 -2.79 -10.78 -0.92
C ASN A 137 -3.63 -9.49 -0.96
N SER A 138 -2.98 -8.33 -0.92
CA SER A 138 -3.68 -7.03 -1.01
C SER A 138 -4.33 -6.84 -2.38
N VAL A 139 -3.64 -7.17 -3.46
CA VAL A 139 -4.21 -7.11 -4.82
C VAL A 139 -5.43 -8.03 -4.92
N ASN A 140 -5.31 -9.27 -4.46
CA ASN A 140 -6.41 -10.24 -4.49
C ASN A 140 -7.62 -9.76 -3.65
N ALA A 141 -7.39 -9.15 -2.50
CA ALA A 141 -8.44 -8.62 -1.64
C ALA A 141 -9.18 -7.44 -2.33
N ILE A 142 -8.45 -6.56 -2.98
CA ILE A 142 -9.03 -5.44 -3.72
C ILE A 142 -9.80 -5.95 -4.95
N GLU A 143 -9.26 -6.95 -5.67
CA GLU A 143 -9.97 -7.61 -6.79
C GLU A 143 -11.30 -8.21 -6.32
N ALA A 144 -11.30 -8.95 -5.21
CA ALA A 144 -12.50 -9.57 -4.66
C ALA A 144 -13.54 -8.53 -4.24
N ARG A 145 -13.11 -7.43 -3.62
CA ARG A 145 -13.97 -6.31 -3.23
C ARG A 145 -14.57 -5.63 -4.46
N SER A 146 -13.78 -5.38 -5.49
CA SER A 146 -14.23 -4.77 -6.74
C SER A 146 -15.23 -5.66 -7.49
N ALA A 147 -15.00 -6.97 -7.54
CA ALA A 147 -15.92 -7.95 -8.12
C ALA A 147 -17.24 -8.03 -7.34
N ALA A 148 -17.20 -8.02 -6.01
CA ALA A 148 -18.39 -8.00 -5.17
C ALA A 148 -19.24 -6.73 -5.38
N ALA A 149 -18.60 -5.56 -5.51
CA ALA A 149 -19.28 -4.30 -5.80
C ALA A 149 -19.97 -4.34 -7.17
N ARG A 150 -19.34 -4.90 -8.20
CA ARG A 150 -19.96 -5.09 -9.53
C ARG A 150 -21.13 -6.07 -9.49
N GLY A 151 -20.99 -7.16 -8.74
CA GLY A 151 -22.06 -8.16 -8.55
C GLY A 151 -23.29 -7.54 -7.85
N MET A 152 -23.08 -6.74 -6.84
CA MET A 152 -24.15 -6.00 -6.15
C MET A 152 -24.82 -4.98 -7.07
N ALA A 153 -24.07 -4.23 -7.87
CA ALA A 153 -24.60 -3.28 -8.83
C ALA A 153 -25.45 -3.98 -9.91
N ALA A 154 -25.01 -5.14 -10.41
CA ALA A 154 -25.78 -5.95 -11.38
C ALA A 154 -27.06 -6.55 -10.78
N GLY A 155 -27.06 -6.87 -9.47
CA GLY A 155 -28.22 -7.42 -8.76
C GLY A 155 -29.32 -6.41 -8.44
N THR A 156 -29.08 -5.11 -8.63
CA THR A 156 -30.04 -4.03 -8.36
C THR A 156 -30.75 -3.50 -9.61
N SER A 157 -30.46 -4.05 -10.78
CA SER A 157 -31.07 -3.66 -12.06
C SER A 157 -32.37 -4.43 -12.36
#